data_170b1ef00fa64433f28e8f88c1c9a3d9
#
_entry.id   170b1ef00fa64433f28e8f88c1c9a3d9
#
_cell.length_a   1.000
_cell.length_b   1.000
_cell.length_c   1.000
_cell.angle_alpha   90.00
_cell.angle_beta   90.00
_cell.angle_gamma   90.00
#
_symmetry.space_group_name_H-M   'P 1'
#
loop_
_entity.id
_entity.type
_entity.pdbx_description
1 polymer ?
#
loop_
_entity_poly.entity_id
_entity_poly.type
_entity_poly.pdbx_seq_one_letter_code
_entity_poly.pdbx_strand_id
1 'polypeptide(L)'
;MGESYLKIGKAFGWTVVYLGVMLFYTFLDVTVWRNVFPETAGWLNTITTIICVCGFIELLRKKGYRVKMLANITPTGLLLAVGCSVLFYLLLDNFLDPIFESLFPVSEQNYQETIQSLRAAPVTSLLQVCIIAPVIEETFMRGFVLGGLKKTYGGAAALLVSSALFALLHFNMVQTFSAFLCAIFLGSLYLYKESILCCIIAHCGYNLISYVTMICPYIEK
;
A
#
# COMPACT_ATOMS: atom_id res chain seq x y z
N MET A 1 0.61 -18.01 -23.93
CA MET A 1 -0.17 -18.10 -22.68
C MET A 1 -0.65 -16.71 -22.32
N GLY A 2 -1.98 -16.53 -22.36
CA GLY A 2 -2.60 -15.22 -22.46
C GLY A 2 -2.28 -14.30 -21.30
N GLU A 3 -1.67 -13.19 -21.61
CA GLU A 3 -1.62 -12.03 -20.74
C GLU A 3 -3.06 -11.57 -20.52
N SER A 4 -3.51 -11.62 -19.28
CA SER A 4 -4.91 -11.37 -18.96
C SER A 4 -5.25 -9.89 -19.13
N TYR A 5 -6.06 -9.59 -20.14
CA TYR A 5 -6.73 -8.30 -20.27
C TYR A 5 -7.68 -8.08 -19.09
N LEU A 6 -7.60 -6.94 -18.43
CA LEU A 6 -8.46 -6.60 -17.31
C LEU A 6 -9.42 -5.47 -17.68
N LYS A 7 -10.73 -5.67 -17.49
CA LYS A 7 -11.74 -4.63 -17.63
C LYS A 7 -11.93 -3.89 -16.31
N ILE A 8 -12.29 -2.59 -16.35
CA ILE A 8 -12.49 -1.75 -15.15
C ILE A 8 -13.43 -2.42 -14.14
N GLY A 9 -14.57 -2.95 -14.57
CA GLY A 9 -15.50 -3.63 -13.65
C GLY A 9 -14.90 -4.85 -12.95
N LYS A 10 -14.01 -5.61 -13.62
CA LYS A 10 -13.28 -6.71 -12.98
C LYS A 10 -12.20 -6.21 -12.04
N ALA A 11 -11.49 -5.12 -12.40
CA ALA A 11 -10.50 -4.47 -11.52
C ALA A 11 -11.18 -4.01 -10.23
N PHE A 12 -12.30 -3.29 -10.34
CA PHE A 12 -13.11 -2.88 -9.20
C PHE A 12 -13.58 -4.07 -8.36
N GLY A 13 -14.13 -5.11 -8.98
CA GLY A 13 -14.58 -6.32 -8.26
C GLY A 13 -13.46 -6.99 -7.46
N TRP A 14 -12.25 -7.10 -8.03
CA TRP A 14 -11.08 -7.64 -7.31
C TRP A 14 -10.58 -6.71 -6.21
N THR A 15 -10.68 -5.38 -6.39
CA THR A 15 -10.38 -4.40 -5.33
C THR A 15 -11.36 -4.54 -4.17
N VAL A 16 -12.65 -4.78 -4.43
CA VAL A 16 -13.64 -5.06 -3.39
C VAL A 16 -13.34 -6.38 -2.66
N VAL A 17 -12.92 -7.43 -3.37
CA VAL A 17 -12.49 -8.70 -2.73
C VAL A 17 -11.27 -8.46 -1.84
N TYR A 18 -10.27 -7.71 -2.32
CA TYR A 18 -9.10 -7.35 -1.54
C TYR A 18 -9.47 -6.54 -0.30
N LEU A 19 -10.35 -5.55 -0.44
CA LEU A 19 -10.92 -4.81 0.69
C LEU A 19 -11.59 -5.74 1.71
N GLY A 20 -12.38 -6.71 1.26
CA GLY A 20 -13.00 -7.71 2.13
C GLY A 20 -11.97 -8.53 2.92
N VAL A 21 -10.85 -8.88 2.29
CA VAL A 21 -9.72 -9.55 2.96
C VAL A 21 -9.09 -8.64 4.01
N MET A 22 -8.87 -7.35 3.70
CA MET A 22 -8.35 -6.37 4.66
C MET A 22 -9.27 -6.21 5.87
N LEU A 23 -10.56 -6.02 5.64
CA LEU A 23 -11.56 -5.88 6.70
C LEU A 23 -11.64 -7.13 7.58
N PHE A 24 -11.48 -8.31 7.00
CA PHE A 24 -11.52 -9.57 7.73
C PHE A 24 -10.38 -9.69 8.74
N TYR A 25 -9.12 -9.48 8.35
CA TYR A 25 -8.02 -9.58 9.31
C TYR A 25 -8.00 -8.41 10.30
N THR A 26 -8.44 -7.21 9.91
CA THR A 26 -8.64 -6.10 10.83
C THR A 26 -9.72 -6.40 11.86
N PHE A 27 -10.84 -7.00 11.43
CA PHE A 27 -11.90 -7.43 12.34
C PHE A 27 -11.36 -8.46 13.35
N LEU A 28 -10.60 -9.45 12.91
CA LEU A 28 -9.97 -10.43 13.82
C LEU A 28 -8.99 -9.76 14.80
N ASP A 29 -8.21 -8.78 14.35
CA ASP A 29 -7.31 -8.05 15.24
C ASP A 29 -8.07 -7.35 16.36
N VAL A 30 -9.08 -6.55 15.99
CA VAL A 30 -9.82 -5.73 16.94
C VAL A 30 -10.70 -6.57 17.87
N THR A 31 -11.36 -7.64 17.36
CA THR A 31 -12.33 -8.39 18.14
C THR A 31 -11.74 -9.59 18.89
N VAL A 32 -10.66 -10.17 18.38
CA VAL A 32 -10.09 -11.41 18.95
C VAL A 32 -8.70 -11.16 19.51
N TRP A 33 -7.73 -10.74 18.67
CA TRP A 33 -6.33 -10.72 19.08
C TRP A 33 -6.08 -9.73 20.21
N ARG A 34 -6.54 -8.49 20.09
CA ARG A 34 -6.35 -7.46 21.14
C ARG A 34 -7.10 -7.75 22.43
N ASN A 35 -8.23 -8.46 22.36
CA ASN A 35 -9.05 -8.76 23.54
C ASN A 35 -8.62 -10.04 24.25
N VAL A 36 -8.20 -11.06 23.51
CA VAL A 36 -7.88 -12.40 24.07
C VAL A 36 -6.38 -12.56 24.32
N PHE A 37 -5.54 -11.96 23.47
CA PHE A 37 -4.08 -12.12 23.50
C PHE A 37 -3.36 -10.76 23.37
N PRO A 38 -3.60 -9.78 24.25
CA PRO A 38 -3.14 -8.39 24.10
C PRO A 38 -1.62 -8.28 23.92
N GLU A 39 -0.82 -9.07 24.65
CA GLU A 39 0.64 -9.04 24.59
C GLU A 39 1.21 -9.51 23.25
N THR A 40 0.51 -10.41 22.56
CA THR A 40 0.96 -11.01 21.30
C THR A 40 0.10 -10.59 20.10
N ALA A 41 -0.90 -9.73 20.32
CA ALA A 41 -1.87 -9.32 19.30
C ALA A 41 -1.20 -8.80 18.01
N GLY A 42 -0.16 -7.98 18.12
CA GLY A 42 0.56 -7.45 16.97
C GLY A 42 1.20 -8.55 16.10
N TRP A 43 1.78 -9.58 16.72
CA TRP A 43 2.34 -10.74 15.99
C TRP A 43 1.25 -11.61 15.38
N LEU A 44 0.17 -11.87 16.11
CA LEU A 44 -0.96 -12.65 15.61
C LEU A 44 -1.61 -11.94 14.41
N ASN A 45 -1.81 -10.62 14.49
CA ASN A 45 -2.29 -9.84 13.36
C ASN A 45 -1.34 -9.90 12.16
N THR A 46 -0.04 -9.77 12.39
CA THR A 46 0.97 -9.89 11.32
C THR A 46 0.90 -11.25 10.61
N ILE A 47 0.84 -12.35 11.36
CA ILE A 47 0.72 -13.70 10.81
C ILE A 47 -0.60 -13.87 10.07
N THR A 48 -1.72 -13.40 10.65
CA THR A 48 -3.04 -13.48 10.02
C THR A 48 -3.07 -12.70 8.70
N THR A 49 -2.50 -11.50 8.67
CA THR A 49 -2.36 -10.69 7.45
C THR A 49 -1.60 -11.44 6.38
N ILE A 50 -0.44 -12.01 6.69
CA ILE A 50 0.35 -12.79 5.74
C ILE A 50 -0.43 -13.98 5.17
N ILE A 51 -1.12 -14.74 6.04
CA ILE A 51 -1.93 -15.90 5.61
C ILE A 51 -3.06 -15.45 4.67
N CYS A 52 -3.82 -14.42 5.05
CA CYS A 52 -4.93 -13.91 4.27
C CYS A 52 -4.49 -13.42 2.89
N VAL A 53 -3.36 -12.71 2.85
CA VAL A 53 -2.81 -12.17 1.61
C VAL A 53 -2.22 -13.26 0.73
N CYS A 54 -1.47 -14.20 1.27
CA CYS A 54 -1.01 -15.37 0.51
C CYS A 54 -2.21 -16.13 -0.10
N GLY A 55 -3.30 -16.29 0.66
CA GLY A 55 -4.54 -16.86 0.16
C GLY A 55 -5.16 -16.06 -0.97
N PHE A 56 -5.18 -14.72 -0.86
CA PHE A 56 -5.67 -13.83 -1.91
C PHE A 56 -4.82 -13.91 -3.20
N ILE A 57 -3.50 -13.87 -3.06
CA ILE A 57 -2.58 -13.99 -4.21
C ILE A 57 -2.75 -15.36 -4.89
N GLU A 58 -2.88 -16.43 -4.11
CA GLU A 58 -3.13 -17.78 -4.67
C GLU A 58 -4.48 -17.87 -5.38
N LEU A 59 -5.51 -17.18 -4.86
CA LEU A 59 -6.79 -17.07 -5.53
C LEU A 59 -6.66 -16.38 -6.90
N LEU A 60 -5.92 -15.26 -6.97
CA LEU A 60 -5.62 -14.60 -8.23
C LEU A 60 -4.86 -15.54 -9.19
N ARG A 61 -3.87 -16.27 -8.68
CA ARG A 61 -3.07 -17.23 -9.45
C ARG A 61 -3.95 -18.33 -10.05
N LYS A 62 -4.86 -18.90 -9.27
CA LYS A 62 -5.84 -19.92 -9.74
C LYS A 62 -6.80 -19.40 -10.81
N LYS A 63 -7.08 -18.10 -10.81
CA LYS A 63 -7.88 -17.42 -11.85
C LYS A 63 -7.06 -17.05 -13.09
N GLY A 64 -5.81 -17.50 -13.18
CA GLY A 64 -4.94 -17.30 -14.34
C GLY A 64 -4.11 -16.00 -14.32
N TYR A 65 -4.16 -15.23 -13.26
CA TYR A 65 -3.38 -14.01 -13.13
C TYR A 65 -2.00 -14.32 -12.53
N ARG A 66 -0.95 -14.01 -13.28
CA ARG A 66 0.45 -14.21 -12.84
C ARG A 66 1.17 -12.88 -12.82
N VAL A 67 1.68 -12.53 -11.66
CA VAL A 67 2.47 -11.32 -11.43
C VAL A 67 3.95 -11.69 -11.35
N LYS A 68 4.80 -11.02 -12.11
CA LYS A 68 6.25 -11.23 -12.11
C LYS A 68 6.91 -10.15 -11.25
N MET A 69 7.04 -10.41 -9.94
CA MET A 69 7.57 -9.42 -8.99
C MET A 69 9.02 -9.01 -9.27
N LEU A 70 9.86 -9.93 -9.73
CA LEU A 70 11.30 -9.73 -9.95
C LEU A 70 11.65 -9.47 -11.43
N ALA A 71 10.71 -9.01 -12.24
CA ALA A 71 10.97 -8.66 -13.63
C ALA A 71 11.57 -7.25 -13.75
N ASN A 72 12.37 -7.05 -14.80
CA ASN A 72 12.89 -5.75 -15.26
C ASN A 72 13.65 -4.96 -14.17
N ILE A 73 14.40 -5.65 -13.32
CA ILE A 73 15.25 -5.03 -12.31
C ILE A 73 16.49 -4.46 -13.00
N THR A 74 16.72 -3.15 -12.84
CA THR A 74 17.91 -2.45 -13.37
C THR A 74 18.52 -1.56 -12.29
N PRO A 75 19.85 -1.32 -12.30
CA PRO A 75 20.47 -0.41 -11.34
C PRO A 75 19.86 1.00 -11.36
N THR A 76 19.56 1.50 -12.56
CA THR A 76 18.87 2.80 -12.71
C THR A 76 17.46 2.80 -12.16
N GLY A 77 16.73 1.67 -12.27
CA GLY A 77 15.41 1.51 -11.66
C GLY A 77 15.46 1.53 -10.14
N LEU A 78 16.45 0.85 -9.55
CA LEU A 78 16.66 0.85 -8.10
C LEU A 78 17.04 2.23 -7.56
N LEU A 79 17.93 2.95 -8.28
CA LEU A 79 18.32 4.32 -7.92
C LEU A 79 17.10 5.28 -7.98
N LEU A 80 16.29 5.17 -9.03
CA LEU A 80 15.05 5.94 -9.15
C LEU A 80 14.05 5.61 -8.02
N ALA A 81 13.94 4.33 -7.63
CA ALA A 81 13.07 3.92 -6.53
C ALA A 81 13.47 4.58 -5.20
N VAL A 82 14.77 4.60 -4.88
CA VAL A 82 15.30 5.30 -3.70
C VAL A 82 15.06 6.80 -3.79
N GLY A 83 15.30 7.41 -4.96
CA GLY A 83 14.99 8.83 -5.18
C GLY A 83 13.51 9.16 -5.00
N CYS A 84 12.61 8.28 -5.47
CA CYS A 84 11.17 8.40 -5.26
C CYS A 84 10.79 8.33 -3.77
N SER A 85 11.42 7.46 -2.97
CA SER A 85 11.16 7.39 -1.53
C SER A 85 11.38 8.73 -0.83
N VAL A 86 12.50 9.38 -1.13
CA VAL A 86 12.84 10.70 -0.56
C VAL A 86 11.91 11.78 -1.10
N LEU A 87 11.64 11.77 -2.41
CA LEU A 87 10.73 12.73 -3.05
C LEU A 87 9.32 12.65 -2.45
N PHE A 88 8.80 11.43 -2.20
CA PHE A 88 7.47 11.26 -1.59
C PHE A 88 7.42 11.84 -0.19
N TYR A 89 8.42 11.55 0.65
CA TYR A 89 8.52 12.13 1.98
C TYR A 89 8.52 13.66 1.95
N LEU A 90 9.33 14.26 1.07
CA LEU A 90 9.41 15.71 0.96
C LEU A 90 8.11 16.32 0.42
N LEU A 91 7.49 15.70 -0.57
CA LEU A 91 6.30 16.23 -1.22
C LEU A 91 5.01 15.94 -0.43
N LEU A 92 4.83 14.71 0.04
CA LEU A 92 3.61 14.31 0.74
C LEU A 92 3.68 14.79 2.19
N ASP A 93 4.55 14.22 3.03
CA ASP A 93 4.57 14.49 4.47
C ASP A 93 4.89 15.94 4.83
N ASN A 94 5.81 16.60 4.10
CA ASN A 94 6.24 17.96 4.47
C ASN A 94 5.51 19.09 3.71
N PHE A 95 4.84 18.78 2.60
CA PHE A 95 4.20 19.84 1.82
C PHE A 95 2.68 19.63 1.67
N LEU A 96 2.22 18.45 1.23
CA LEU A 96 0.81 18.24 0.89
C LEU A 96 -0.03 17.79 2.09
N ASP A 97 0.49 16.91 2.95
CA ASP A 97 -0.26 16.43 4.11
C ASP A 97 -0.65 17.55 5.07
N PRO A 98 0.20 18.54 5.41
CA PRO A 98 -0.22 19.69 6.22
C PRO A 98 -1.38 20.48 5.60
N ILE A 99 -1.48 20.53 4.28
CA ILE A 99 -2.61 21.17 3.59
C ILE A 99 -3.88 20.31 3.74
N PHE A 100 -3.78 19.00 3.51
CA PHE A 100 -4.93 18.09 3.65
C PHE A 100 -5.41 17.98 5.09
N GLU A 101 -4.50 17.98 6.07
CA GLU A 101 -4.80 18.01 7.50
C GLU A 101 -5.59 19.26 7.89
N SER A 102 -5.20 20.41 7.37
CA SER A 102 -5.93 21.67 7.60
C SER A 102 -7.34 21.67 6.97
N LEU A 103 -7.51 21.00 5.83
CA LEU A 103 -8.79 20.89 5.13
C LEU A 103 -9.71 19.84 5.76
N PHE A 104 -9.16 18.81 6.41
CA PHE A 104 -9.89 17.66 6.96
C PHE A 104 -9.55 17.40 8.44
N PRO A 105 -9.82 18.33 9.38
CA PRO A 105 -9.36 18.24 10.77
C PRO A 105 -9.90 17.02 11.53
N VAL A 106 -11.10 16.54 11.20
CA VAL A 106 -11.66 15.30 11.80
C VAL A 106 -10.87 14.07 11.32
N SER A 107 -10.50 14.04 10.04
CA SER A 107 -9.68 12.95 9.49
C SER A 107 -8.27 12.96 10.09
N GLU A 108 -7.71 14.16 10.32
CA GLU A 108 -6.44 14.31 10.99
C GLU A 108 -6.47 13.77 12.42
N GLN A 109 -7.49 14.09 13.19
CA GLN A 109 -7.64 13.55 14.54
C GLN A 109 -7.66 12.01 14.54
N ASN A 110 -8.44 11.39 13.65
CA ASN A 110 -8.50 9.92 13.51
C ASN A 110 -7.15 9.34 13.07
N TYR A 111 -6.39 10.07 12.25
CA TYR A 111 -5.06 9.68 11.82
C TYR A 111 -4.07 9.68 12.99
N GLN A 112 -4.11 10.69 13.85
CA GLN A 112 -3.29 10.75 15.06
C GLN A 112 -3.58 9.61 16.04
N GLU A 113 -4.83 9.19 16.19
CA GLU A 113 -5.19 8.00 16.97
C GLU A 113 -4.56 6.72 16.37
N THR A 114 -4.55 6.61 15.05
CA THR A 114 -3.88 5.50 14.35
C THR A 114 -2.38 5.51 14.64
N ILE A 115 -1.70 6.66 14.55
CA ILE A 115 -0.28 6.80 14.88
C ILE A 115 0.01 6.38 16.32
N GLN A 116 -0.83 6.75 17.28
CA GLN A 116 -0.67 6.31 18.67
C GLN A 116 -0.76 4.78 18.80
N SER A 117 -1.66 4.14 18.05
CA SER A 117 -1.76 2.67 18.04
C SER A 117 -0.52 2.00 17.44
N LEU A 118 0.09 2.60 16.41
CA LEU A 118 1.34 2.11 15.82
C LEU A 118 2.51 2.21 16.80
N ARG A 119 2.57 3.27 17.59
CA ARG A 119 3.59 3.49 18.65
C ARG A 119 3.50 2.46 19.77
N ALA A 120 2.31 1.95 20.07
CA ALA A 120 2.10 0.94 21.11
C ALA A 120 2.75 -0.42 20.78
N ALA A 121 2.97 -0.73 19.49
CA ALA A 121 3.56 -1.99 19.03
C ALA A 121 4.58 -1.74 17.90
N PRO A 122 5.70 -1.03 18.15
CA PRO A 122 6.53 -0.43 17.10
C PRO A 122 7.16 -1.45 16.15
N VAL A 123 7.57 -2.62 16.63
CA VAL A 123 8.22 -3.64 15.78
C VAL A 123 7.22 -4.25 14.80
N THR A 124 6.05 -4.66 15.27
CA THR A 124 5.03 -5.28 14.40
C THR A 124 4.40 -4.26 13.47
N SER A 125 4.22 -3.01 13.92
CA SER A 125 3.75 -1.90 13.09
C SER A 125 4.73 -1.57 11.97
N LEU A 126 6.04 -1.50 12.26
CA LEU A 126 7.07 -1.31 11.25
C LEU A 126 7.02 -2.41 10.19
N LEU A 127 6.96 -3.67 10.60
CA LEU A 127 6.85 -4.79 9.65
C LEU A 127 5.59 -4.70 8.79
N GLN A 128 4.44 -4.37 9.38
CA GLN A 128 3.17 -4.29 8.68
C GLN A 128 3.14 -3.10 7.72
N VAL A 129 3.45 -1.89 8.19
CA VAL A 129 3.30 -0.64 7.42
C VAL A 129 4.44 -0.45 6.42
N CYS A 130 5.68 -0.77 6.80
CA CYS A 130 6.82 -0.46 5.94
C CYS A 130 7.23 -1.60 5.01
N ILE A 131 6.77 -2.84 5.24
CA ILE A 131 7.18 -3.99 4.44
C ILE A 131 5.97 -4.75 3.88
N ILE A 132 5.11 -5.29 4.74
CA ILE A 132 4.06 -6.21 4.32
C ILE A 132 3.03 -5.48 3.44
N ALA A 133 2.49 -4.36 3.92
CA ALA A 133 1.50 -3.60 3.15
C ALA A 133 2.04 -3.15 1.79
N PRO A 134 3.21 -2.47 1.66
CA PRO A 134 3.76 -2.09 0.37
C PRO A 134 3.99 -3.27 -0.59
N VAL A 135 4.52 -4.39 -0.12
CA VAL A 135 4.74 -5.58 -0.97
C VAL A 135 3.44 -6.06 -1.59
N ILE A 136 2.39 -6.12 -0.80
CA ILE A 136 1.09 -6.61 -1.23
C ILE A 136 0.41 -5.60 -2.15
N GLU A 137 0.38 -4.36 -1.74
CA GLU A 137 -0.27 -3.27 -2.46
C GLU A 137 0.35 -3.05 -3.83
N GLU A 138 1.67 -3.05 -3.95
CA GLU A 138 2.34 -2.91 -5.25
C GLU A 138 2.14 -4.15 -6.12
N THR A 139 2.20 -5.34 -5.53
CA THR A 139 1.92 -6.59 -6.27
C THR A 139 0.51 -6.60 -6.84
N PHE A 140 -0.48 -6.19 -6.05
CA PHE A 140 -1.87 -6.14 -6.47
C PHE A 140 -2.14 -4.95 -7.40
N MET A 141 -1.81 -3.72 -6.99
CA MET A 141 -2.18 -2.51 -7.75
C MET A 141 -1.34 -2.32 -9.01
N ARG A 142 -0.02 -2.52 -8.97
CA ARG A 142 0.84 -2.33 -10.15
C ARG A 142 0.93 -3.60 -10.98
N GLY A 143 1.14 -4.73 -10.31
CA GLY A 143 1.29 -6.00 -11.00
C GLY A 143 -0.01 -6.51 -11.64
N PHE A 144 -1.11 -6.46 -10.92
CA PHE A 144 -2.38 -7.01 -11.38
C PHE A 144 -3.29 -5.94 -11.99
N VAL A 145 -3.65 -4.89 -11.22
CA VAL A 145 -4.65 -3.90 -11.67
C VAL A 145 -4.11 -3.04 -12.80
N LEU A 146 -3.03 -2.28 -12.57
CA LEU A 146 -2.45 -1.38 -13.57
C LEU A 146 -1.94 -2.14 -14.79
N GLY A 147 -1.16 -3.22 -14.57
CA GLY A 147 -0.64 -4.05 -15.65
C GLY A 147 -1.73 -4.69 -16.52
N GLY A 148 -2.84 -5.12 -15.91
CA GLY A 148 -3.98 -5.67 -16.63
C GLY A 148 -4.82 -4.62 -17.37
N LEU A 149 -5.07 -3.46 -16.75
CA LEU A 149 -5.81 -2.34 -17.36
C LEU A 149 -5.01 -1.68 -18.50
N LYS A 150 -3.68 -1.54 -18.36
CA LYS A 150 -2.79 -0.99 -19.39
C LYS A 150 -3.01 -1.66 -20.75
N LYS A 151 -3.20 -2.98 -20.76
CA LYS A 151 -3.40 -3.78 -21.98
C LYS A 151 -4.74 -3.51 -22.63
N THR A 152 -5.74 -3.10 -21.86
CA THR A 152 -7.10 -2.87 -22.35
C THR A 152 -7.35 -1.42 -22.72
N TYR A 153 -6.83 -0.46 -21.92
CA TYR A 153 -7.20 0.96 -22.01
C TYR A 153 -6.00 1.89 -22.23
N GLY A 154 -4.77 1.34 -22.35
CA GLY A 154 -3.54 2.14 -22.43
C GLY A 154 -3.06 2.65 -21.07
N GLY A 155 -1.83 3.22 -21.08
CA GLY A 155 -1.12 3.57 -19.84
C GLY A 155 -1.82 4.66 -19.01
N ALA A 156 -2.25 5.76 -19.66
CA ALA A 156 -2.81 6.92 -18.95
C ALA A 156 -4.14 6.58 -18.24
N ALA A 157 -5.08 5.94 -18.94
CA ALA A 157 -6.35 5.54 -18.36
C ALA A 157 -6.17 4.50 -17.24
N ALA A 158 -5.28 3.51 -17.46
CA ALA A 158 -4.95 2.51 -16.46
C ALA A 158 -4.32 3.14 -15.20
N LEU A 159 -3.43 4.11 -15.37
CA LEU A 159 -2.82 4.86 -14.28
C LEU A 159 -3.87 5.56 -13.42
N LEU A 160 -4.74 6.35 -14.03
CA LEU A 160 -5.78 7.08 -13.30
C LEU A 160 -6.74 6.15 -12.56
N VAL A 161 -7.24 5.09 -13.24
CA VAL A 161 -8.17 4.14 -12.63
C VAL A 161 -7.52 3.37 -11.49
N SER A 162 -6.30 2.86 -11.67
CA SER A 162 -5.60 2.11 -10.60
C SER A 162 -5.26 3.00 -9.42
N SER A 163 -4.89 4.27 -9.64
CA SER A 163 -4.62 5.23 -8.57
C SER A 163 -5.87 5.60 -7.79
N ALA A 164 -7.00 5.78 -8.48
CA ALA A 164 -8.28 6.01 -7.82
C ALA A 164 -8.73 4.79 -6.98
N LEU A 165 -8.59 3.57 -7.52
CA LEU A 165 -8.91 2.34 -6.79
C LEU A 165 -8.00 2.15 -5.57
N PHE A 166 -6.72 2.51 -5.66
CA PHE A 166 -5.79 2.47 -4.54
C PHE A 166 -6.19 3.47 -3.44
N ALA A 167 -6.48 4.70 -3.82
CA ALA A 167 -6.92 5.75 -2.89
C ALA A 167 -8.18 5.35 -2.12
N LEU A 168 -9.14 4.71 -2.78
CA LEU A 168 -10.40 4.25 -2.16
C LEU A 168 -10.21 3.14 -1.11
N LEU A 169 -9.04 2.51 -1.02
CA LEU A 169 -8.71 1.56 0.05
C LEU A 169 -8.33 2.25 1.37
N HIS A 170 -8.13 3.58 1.35
CA HIS A 170 -7.80 4.37 2.51
C HIS A 170 -9.05 5.07 3.04
N PHE A 171 -9.46 4.76 4.27
CA PHE A 171 -10.70 5.27 4.87
C PHE A 171 -10.53 6.59 5.63
N ASN A 172 -9.42 7.28 5.41
CA ASN A 172 -9.11 8.58 5.99
C ASN A 172 -8.87 9.59 4.87
N MET A 173 -9.50 10.75 4.91
CA MET A 173 -9.45 11.72 3.79
C MET A 173 -8.03 12.25 3.54
N VAL A 174 -7.24 12.52 4.58
CA VAL A 174 -5.82 12.92 4.43
C VAL A 174 -5.06 11.83 3.69
N GLN A 175 -5.12 10.60 4.19
CA GLN A 175 -4.46 9.45 3.56
C GLN A 175 -4.99 9.16 2.15
N THR A 176 -6.29 9.34 1.88
CA THR A 176 -6.90 9.10 0.56
C THR A 176 -6.27 9.99 -0.50
N PHE A 177 -6.11 11.29 -0.21
CA PHE A 177 -5.48 12.23 -1.15
C PHE A 177 -4.00 11.93 -1.35
N SER A 178 -3.25 11.71 -0.27
CA SER A 178 -1.83 11.36 -0.33
C SER A 178 -1.61 10.03 -1.02
N ALA A 179 -2.42 9.01 -0.75
CA ALA A 179 -2.38 7.73 -1.43
C ALA A 179 -2.69 7.84 -2.94
N PHE A 180 -3.63 8.71 -3.33
CA PHE A 180 -3.90 8.95 -4.75
C PHE A 180 -2.67 9.50 -5.47
N LEU A 181 -2.02 10.53 -4.90
CA LEU A 181 -0.84 11.14 -5.49
C LEU A 181 0.37 10.17 -5.48
N CYS A 182 0.60 9.49 -4.36
CA CYS A 182 1.61 8.42 -4.28
C CYS A 182 1.38 7.35 -5.36
N ALA A 183 0.11 6.95 -5.57
CA ALA A 183 -0.26 5.97 -6.57
C ALA A 183 0.00 6.45 -8.00
N ILE A 184 -0.21 7.72 -8.32
CA ILE A 184 0.15 8.31 -9.62
C ILE A 184 1.67 8.22 -9.85
N PHE A 185 2.49 8.57 -8.87
CA PHE A 185 3.94 8.51 -8.99
C PHE A 185 4.47 7.07 -9.10
N LEU A 186 4.03 6.16 -8.21
CA LEU A 186 4.43 4.75 -8.26
C LEU A 186 3.93 4.05 -9.53
N GLY A 187 2.72 4.38 -9.98
CA GLY A 187 2.19 3.88 -11.23
C GLY A 187 2.96 4.40 -12.44
N SER A 188 3.41 5.66 -12.44
CA SER A 188 4.27 6.23 -13.47
C SER A 188 5.65 5.56 -13.47
N LEU A 189 6.23 5.30 -12.30
CA LEU A 189 7.47 4.53 -12.17
C LEU A 189 7.30 3.12 -12.75
N TYR A 190 6.18 2.45 -12.45
CA TYR A 190 5.85 1.15 -13.03
C TYR A 190 5.72 1.19 -14.55
N LEU A 191 4.99 2.18 -15.09
CA LEU A 191 4.82 2.32 -16.54
C LEU A 191 6.15 2.58 -17.26
N TYR A 192 7.09 3.27 -16.61
CA TYR A 192 8.41 3.58 -17.16
C TYR A 192 9.40 2.41 -17.05
N LYS A 193 9.43 1.70 -15.90
CA LYS A 193 10.42 0.62 -15.64
C LYS A 193 9.87 -0.78 -15.80
N GLU A 194 8.55 -0.95 -15.81
CA GLU A 194 7.85 -2.23 -15.82
C GLU A 194 8.34 -3.19 -14.70
N SER A 195 8.79 -2.63 -13.57
CA SER A 195 9.33 -3.34 -12.42
C SER A 195 8.51 -3.09 -11.17
N ILE A 196 7.86 -4.13 -10.67
CA ILE A 196 7.10 -4.07 -9.41
C ILE A 196 8.05 -3.89 -8.24
N LEU A 197 9.23 -4.53 -8.28
CA LEU A 197 10.21 -4.41 -7.21
C LEU A 197 10.69 -2.96 -7.02
N CYS A 198 10.85 -2.19 -8.11
CA CYS A 198 11.17 -0.76 -7.99
C CYS A 198 10.06 0.02 -7.26
N CYS A 199 8.78 -0.29 -7.52
CA CYS A 199 7.67 0.33 -6.82
C CYS A 199 7.61 -0.11 -5.35
N ILE A 200 7.85 -1.39 -5.05
CA ILE A 200 7.94 -1.89 -3.68
C ILE A 200 9.05 -1.17 -2.92
N ILE A 201 10.25 -1.04 -3.48
CA ILE A 201 11.37 -0.35 -2.83
C ILE A 201 11.04 1.14 -2.59
N ALA A 202 10.46 1.82 -3.58
CA ALA A 202 10.06 3.22 -3.45
C ALA A 202 9.00 3.40 -2.33
N HIS A 203 8.00 2.54 -2.28
CA HIS A 203 6.93 2.58 -1.30
C HIS A 203 7.43 2.17 0.11
N CYS A 204 8.16 1.06 0.23
CA CYS A 204 8.78 0.66 1.50
C CYS A 204 9.70 1.75 2.06
N GLY A 205 10.53 2.35 1.20
CA GLY A 205 11.46 3.40 1.60
C GLY A 205 10.73 4.67 2.06
N TYR A 206 9.69 5.10 1.34
CA TYR A 206 8.83 6.20 1.76
C TYR A 206 8.19 5.91 3.13
N ASN A 207 7.50 4.78 3.27
CA ASN A 207 6.84 4.44 4.53
C ASN A 207 7.84 4.30 5.69
N LEU A 208 9.06 3.83 5.43
CA LEU A 208 10.10 3.72 6.44
C LEU A 208 10.59 5.11 6.91
N ILE A 209 10.83 6.05 5.99
CA ILE A 209 11.23 7.41 6.34
C ILE A 209 10.12 8.07 7.16
N SER A 210 8.87 8.03 6.67
CA SER A 210 7.70 8.58 7.35
C SER A 210 7.49 7.94 8.73
N TYR A 211 7.58 6.62 8.83
CA TYR A 211 7.44 5.89 10.08
C TYR A 211 8.49 6.30 11.12
N VAL A 212 9.75 6.36 10.72
CA VAL A 212 10.84 6.75 11.62
C VAL A 212 10.67 8.19 12.11
N THR A 213 10.32 9.13 11.23
CA THR A 213 10.11 10.54 11.62
C THR A 213 8.90 10.73 12.53
N MET A 214 7.86 9.91 12.41
CA MET A 214 6.67 9.96 13.27
C MET A 214 6.86 9.27 14.63
N ILE A 215 7.67 8.23 14.71
CA ILE A 215 7.81 7.37 15.90
C ILE A 215 9.04 7.72 16.72
N CYS A 216 10.21 7.97 16.11
CA CYS A 216 11.48 8.21 16.82
C CYS A 216 11.51 9.43 17.74
N PRO A 217 10.88 10.57 17.46
CA PRO A 217 10.90 11.73 18.38
C PRO A 217 10.35 11.44 19.77
N TYR A 218 9.69 10.30 19.95
CA TYR A 218 9.04 9.89 21.20
C TYR A 218 9.73 8.73 21.92
N ILE A 219 10.75 8.11 21.31
CA ILE A 219 11.52 7.02 21.95
C ILE A 219 12.57 7.59 22.91
N GLU A 220 12.97 8.86 22.76
CA GLU A 220 14.00 9.53 23.58
C GLU A 220 13.44 10.27 24.83
N LYS A 221 12.14 10.14 25.11
CA LYS A 221 11.50 10.75 26.30
C LYS A 221 10.96 9.66 27.23
#